data_f781f32b51a285756b6ae2e5f8901108
#
_entry.id   f781f32b51a285756b6ae2e5f8901108
#
_cell.length_a   1.000
_cell.length_b   1.000
_cell.length_c   1.000
_cell.angle_alpha   90.00
_cell.angle_beta   90.00
_cell.angle_gamma   90.00
#
_symmetry.space_group_name_H-M   'P 1'
#
loop_
_entity.id
_entity.type
_entity.pdbx_description
1 polymer ?
#
loop_
_entity_poly.entity_id
_entity_poly.type
_entity_poly.pdbx_seq_one_letter_code
_entity_poly.pdbx_strand_id
1 'polypeptide(L)'
;MIVLPAIDILDGKPVRLYQGDYGQSKCVAEDVLACAKKFEKEKANYLHVVDLNGAKEGSRINADLICEVVKTCQLPVEVGGGIRTMEAIDFYIENGVSRVILGTSAIQDDCLLKDAIKKYGSKIAVGLDCKDGYVCTSGWLEKSKEYYLDFAKRMEKIGVKTLICTDISKDGTLQGPNFEMLEALKNHVSCNLIASGGVRDLSHIQKCKDLGLYGVIAGKAIYEKTLDLKEALNIC
;
A
#
# COMPACT_ATOMS: atom_id res chain seq x y z
N MET A 1 7.45 -0.37 14.87
CA MET A 1 6.67 0.02 13.66
C MET A 1 7.60 -0.05 12.45
N ILE A 2 7.12 -0.34 11.22
CA ILE A 2 7.94 -0.32 10.00
C ILE A 2 7.60 0.91 9.16
N VAL A 3 8.59 1.45 8.44
CA VAL A 3 8.39 2.51 7.43
C VAL A 3 8.58 1.89 6.04
N LEU A 4 7.58 2.07 5.17
CA LEU A 4 7.56 1.55 3.83
C LEU A 4 7.65 2.71 2.82
N PRO A 5 8.83 3.00 2.24
CA PRO A 5 8.89 3.90 1.10
C PRO A 5 8.11 3.32 -0.07
N ALA A 6 7.40 4.18 -0.81
CA ALA A 6 6.51 3.76 -1.88
C ALA A 6 7.05 4.09 -3.27
N ILE A 7 6.87 3.15 -4.21
CA ILE A 7 7.09 3.33 -5.64
C ILE A 7 5.80 2.98 -6.37
N ASP A 8 5.12 3.98 -6.93
CA ASP A 8 4.00 3.77 -7.82
C ASP A 8 4.53 3.75 -9.26
N ILE A 9 4.13 2.76 -10.03
CA ILE A 9 4.61 2.53 -11.39
C ILE A 9 3.48 2.79 -12.39
N LEU A 10 3.71 3.73 -13.29
CA LEU A 10 2.83 4.03 -14.43
C LEU A 10 3.66 4.05 -15.70
N ASP A 11 3.30 3.23 -16.69
CA ASP A 11 4.01 3.10 -17.97
C ASP A 11 5.53 2.86 -17.79
N GLY A 12 5.88 1.99 -16.83
CA GLY A 12 7.26 1.63 -16.51
C GLY A 12 8.05 2.70 -15.75
N LYS A 13 7.43 3.79 -15.33
CA LYS A 13 8.10 4.92 -14.65
C LYS A 13 7.60 5.10 -13.22
N PRO A 14 8.47 5.54 -12.29
CA PRO A 14 8.06 5.88 -10.94
C PRO A 14 7.33 7.23 -10.94
N VAL A 15 6.09 7.23 -10.49
CA VAL A 15 5.22 8.41 -10.47
C VAL A 15 4.57 8.63 -9.11
N ARG A 16 3.95 9.80 -8.95
CA ARG A 16 2.99 10.08 -7.86
C ARG A 16 1.73 10.69 -8.45
N LEU A 17 0.61 10.21 -7.96
CA LEU A 17 -0.71 10.78 -8.25
C LEU A 17 -1.08 11.80 -7.15
N TYR A 18 -2.03 12.66 -7.44
CA TYR A 18 -2.68 13.51 -6.46
C TYR A 18 -4.11 13.00 -6.26
N GLN A 19 -4.44 12.51 -5.06
CA GLN A 19 -5.75 11.90 -4.73
C GLN A 19 -6.22 10.85 -5.75
N GLY A 20 -5.28 10.06 -6.30
CA GLY A 20 -5.57 9.01 -7.27
C GLY A 20 -5.87 9.48 -8.70
N ASP A 21 -5.75 10.78 -8.99
CA ASP A 21 -6.02 11.30 -10.32
C ASP A 21 -4.86 11.01 -11.29
N TYR A 22 -5.11 10.10 -12.23
CA TYR A 22 -4.15 9.72 -13.29
C TYR A 22 -3.80 10.89 -14.22
N GLY A 23 -4.71 11.86 -14.39
CA GLY A 23 -4.47 13.08 -15.16
C GLY A 23 -3.48 14.04 -14.49
N GLN A 24 -3.25 13.88 -13.19
CA GLN A 24 -2.29 14.65 -12.41
C GLN A 24 -1.07 13.81 -11.99
N SER A 25 -0.69 12.83 -12.80
CA SER A 25 0.50 12.03 -12.56
C SER A 25 1.78 12.87 -12.78
N LYS A 26 2.71 12.75 -11.83
CA LYS A 26 4.03 13.40 -11.90
C LYS A 26 5.11 12.34 -11.78
N CYS A 27 6.00 12.26 -12.79
CA CYS A 27 7.20 11.44 -12.69
C CYS A 27 8.11 12.00 -11.58
N VAL A 28 8.56 11.14 -10.67
CA VAL A 28 9.33 11.54 -9.48
C VAL A 28 10.80 11.09 -9.52
N ALA A 29 11.12 10.17 -10.44
CA ALA A 29 12.47 9.71 -10.73
C ALA A 29 12.50 9.11 -12.15
N GLU A 30 13.70 8.89 -12.67
CA GLU A 30 13.87 8.37 -14.03
C GLU A 30 13.69 6.84 -14.09
N ASP A 31 14.06 6.14 -13.03
CA ASP A 31 14.20 4.68 -13.02
C ASP A 31 13.68 4.06 -11.71
N VAL A 32 12.83 3.03 -11.84
CA VAL A 32 12.22 2.29 -10.73
C VAL A 32 13.27 1.51 -9.94
N LEU A 33 14.22 0.85 -10.62
CA LEU A 33 15.28 0.07 -9.97
C LEU A 33 16.23 0.96 -9.19
N ALA A 34 16.55 2.15 -9.74
CA ALA A 34 17.36 3.15 -9.05
C ALA A 34 16.67 3.63 -7.76
N CYS A 35 15.35 3.83 -7.77
CA CYS A 35 14.57 4.15 -6.58
C CYS A 35 14.66 3.02 -5.53
N ALA A 36 14.44 1.78 -5.93
CA ALA A 36 14.50 0.63 -5.02
C ALA A 36 15.89 0.48 -4.38
N LYS A 37 16.96 0.57 -5.18
CA LYS A 37 18.35 0.53 -4.69
C LYS A 37 18.69 1.69 -3.74
N LYS A 38 18.13 2.88 -4.00
CA LYS A 38 18.28 4.02 -3.08
C LYS A 38 17.66 3.70 -1.72
N PHE A 39 16.43 3.19 -1.70
CA PHE A 39 15.74 2.85 -0.45
C PHE A 39 16.44 1.70 0.30
N GLU A 40 16.99 0.71 -0.43
CA GLU A 40 17.82 -0.33 0.14
C GLU A 40 19.07 0.25 0.82
N LYS A 41 19.81 1.14 0.13
CA LYS A 41 20.99 1.82 0.68
C LYS A 41 20.65 2.67 1.92
N GLU A 42 19.46 3.19 1.98
CA GLU A 42 18.93 3.93 3.15
C GLU A 42 18.43 3.01 4.26
N LYS A 43 18.51 1.67 4.07
CA LYS A 43 18.11 0.61 5.02
C LYS A 43 16.61 0.60 5.35
N ALA A 44 15.76 0.85 4.35
CA ALA A 44 14.32 0.66 4.49
C ALA A 44 14.00 -0.74 5.01
N ASN A 45 12.92 -0.87 5.80
CA ASN A 45 12.51 -2.16 6.35
C ASN A 45 11.73 -3.01 5.34
N TYR A 46 11.03 -2.33 4.43
CA TYR A 46 10.10 -2.90 3.47
C TYR A 46 9.93 -1.94 2.31
N LEU A 47 9.56 -2.43 1.13
CA LEU A 47 9.26 -1.61 -0.04
C LEU A 47 7.80 -1.80 -0.43
N HIS A 48 7.05 -0.73 -0.56
CA HIS A 48 5.68 -0.73 -1.08
C HIS A 48 5.68 -0.37 -2.56
N VAL A 49 5.14 -1.26 -3.41
CA VAL A 49 5.10 -1.08 -4.87
C VAL A 49 3.66 -1.19 -5.37
N VAL A 50 3.25 -0.27 -6.24
CA VAL A 50 1.92 -0.29 -6.86
C VAL A 50 2.05 -0.27 -8.38
N ASP A 51 1.43 -1.27 -9.04
CA ASP A 51 1.20 -1.26 -10.49
C ASP A 51 -0.06 -0.44 -10.79
N LEU A 52 0.11 0.84 -11.12
CA LEU A 52 -1.01 1.74 -11.42
C LEU A 52 -1.72 1.38 -12.74
N ASN A 53 -0.98 0.90 -13.75
CA ASN A 53 -1.61 0.38 -14.97
C ASN A 53 -2.47 -0.84 -14.63
N GLY A 54 -1.92 -1.76 -13.84
CA GLY A 54 -2.63 -2.93 -13.37
C GLY A 54 -3.87 -2.58 -12.56
N ALA A 55 -3.79 -1.60 -11.66
CA ALA A 55 -4.93 -1.13 -10.87
C ALA A 55 -6.08 -0.65 -11.76
N LYS A 56 -5.77 0.08 -12.84
CA LYS A 56 -6.73 0.60 -13.81
C LYS A 56 -7.31 -0.50 -14.72
N GLU A 57 -6.44 -1.36 -15.26
CA GLU A 57 -6.80 -2.31 -16.31
C GLU A 57 -7.19 -3.69 -15.77
N GLY A 58 -6.84 -3.99 -14.52
CA GLY A 58 -7.12 -5.29 -13.89
C GLY A 58 -6.17 -6.41 -14.33
N SER A 59 -4.99 -6.06 -14.84
CA SER A 59 -3.98 -6.97 -15.32
C SER A 59 -2.58 -6.58 -14.84
N ARG A 60 -1.60 -7.47 -14.95
CA ARG A 60 -0.23 -7.28 -14.44
C ARG A 60 0.66 -6.61 -15.48
N ILE A 61 0.47 -5.33 -15.75
CA ILE A 61 1.15 -4.62 -16.84
C ILE A 61 2.66 -4.45 -16.55
N ASN A 62 3.03 -4.04 -15.33
CA ASN A 62 4.42 -3.82 -14.95
C ASN A 62 5.04 -5.02 -14.20
N ALA A 63 4.49 -6.23 -14.34
CA ALA A 63 4.88 -7.40 -13.56
C ALA A 63 6.37 -7.75 -13.72
N ASP A 64 6.90 -7.73 -14.93
CA ASP A 64 8.31 -8.06 -15.19
C ASP A 64 9.25 -7.08 -14.51
N LEU A 65 8.96 -5.78 -14.57
CA LEU A 65 9.71 -4.73 -13.88
C LEU A 65 9.64 -4.89 -12.36
N ILE A 66 8.47 -5.23 -11.81
CA ILE A 66 8.29 -5.49 -10.37
C ILE A 66 9.11 -6.72 -9.95
N CYS A 67 9.09 -7.79 -10.73
CA CYS A 67 9.92 -8.97 -10.48
C CYS A 67 11.43 -8.65 -10.57
N GLU A 68 11.82 -7.74 -11.44
CA GLU A 68 13.20 -7.26 -11.51
C GLU A 68 13.58 -6.47 -10.26
N VAL A 69 12.71 -5.61 -9.74
CA VAL A 69 12.90 -4.93 -8.44
C VAL A 69 13.13 -5.96 -7.33
N VAL A 70 12.26 -6.97 -7.24
CA VAL A 70 12.38 -8.03 -6.21
C VAL A 70 13.71 -8.79 -6.31
N LYS A 71 14.17 -9.08 -7.53
CA LYS A 71 15.45 -9.80 -7.74
C LYS A 71 16.68 -8.97 -7.46
N THR A 72 16.61 -7.65 -7.69
CA THR A 72 17.77 -6.75 -7.60
C THR A 72 17.91 -6.03 -6.27
N CYS A 73 16.83 -5.98 -5.48
CA CYS A 73 16.76 -5.35 -4.18
C CYS A 73 16.60 -6.41 -3.08
N GLN A 74 17.39 -6.33 -2.01
CA GLN A 74 17.30 -7.29 -0.89
C GLN A 74 16.21 -6.93 0.13
N LEU A 75 15.42 -5.90 -0.13
CA LEU A 75 14.30 -5.54 0.72
C LEU A 75 13.11 -6.48 0.51
N PRO A 76 12.37 -6.83 1.56
CA PRO A 76 11.07 -7.42 1.36
C PRO A 76 10.16 -6.43 0.62
N VAL A 77 9.46 -6.92 -0.42
CA VAL A 77 8.59 -6.11 -1.28
C VAL A 77 7.15 -6.54 -1.09
N GLU A 78 6.26 -5.57 -0.92
CA GLU A 78 4.83 -5.78 -1.09
C GLU A 78 4.36 -5.14 -2.40
N VAL A 79 3.41 -5.79 -3.06
CA VAL A 79 2.88 -5.33 -4.34
C VAL A 79 1.36 -5.29 -4.34
N GLY A 80 0.82 -4.20 -4.86
CA GLY A 80 -0.60 -4.02 -5.18
C GLY A 80 -0.79 -3.53 -6.62
N GLY A 81 -2.06 -3.48 -7.04
CA GLY A 81 -2.45 -3.02 -8.37
C GLY A 81 -2.85 -4.15 -9.31
N GLY A 82 -4.16 -4.28 -9.58
CA GLY A 82 -4.71 -5.20 -10.58
C GLY A 82 -4.69 -6.69 -10.26
N ILE A 83 -4.37 -7.09 -9.03
CA ILE A 83 -4.30 -8.50 -8.63
C ILE A 83 -5.71 -9.00 -8.33
N ARG A 84 -6.26 -9.83 -9.23
CA ARG A 84 -7.66 -10.25 -9.19
C ARG A 84 -7.89 -11.76 -9.33
N THR A 85 -6.83 -12.58 -9.43
CA THR A 85 -6.93 -14.03 -9.58
C THR A 85 -5.87 -14.75 -8.76
N MET A 86 -6.09 -16.04 -8.46
CA MET A 86 -5.09 -16.85 -7.77
C MET A 86 -3.80 -16.98 -8.57
N GLU A 87 -3.87 -17.08 -9.91
CA GLU A 87 -2.69 -17.16 -10.78
C GLU A 87 -1.84 -15.89 -10.68
N ALA A 88 -2.49 -14.71 -10.50
CA ALA A 88 -1.76 -13.47 -10.31
C ALA A 88 -1.06 -13.42 -8.93
N ILE A 89 -1.72 -13.93 -7.89
CA ILE A 89 -1.15 -14.03 -6.54
C ILE A 89 0.02 -15.02 -6.55
N ASP A 90 -0.18 -16.21 -7.12
CA ASP A 90 0.83 -17.27 -7.25
C ASP A 90 2.07 -16.73 -7.96
N PHE A 91 1.87 -16.06 -9.11
CA PHE A 91 2.95 -15.47 -9.88
C PHE A 91 3.85 -14.54 -9.05
N TYR A 92 3.26 -13.60 -8.31
CA TYR A 92 4.07 -12.67 -7.51
C TYR A 92 4.79 -13.35 -6.36
N ILE A 93 4.11 -14.25 -5.64
CA ILE A 93 4.71 -14.96 -4.50
C ILE A 93 5.85 -15.89 -4.96
N GLU A 94 5.67 -16.61 -6.08
CA GLU A 94 6.69 -17.49 -6.67
C GLU A 94 7.89 -16.71 -7.21
N ASN A 95 7.70 -15.46 -7.63
CA ASN A 95 8.79 -14.56 -8.02
C ASN A 95 9.41 -13.79 -6.85
N GLY A 96 9.12 -14.16 -5.60
CA GLY A 96 9.80 -13.66 -4.41
C GLY A 96 9.17 -12.43 -3.76
N VAL A 97 7.99 -11.98 -4.21
CA VAL A 97 7.23 -10.93 -3.53
C VAL A 97 6.87 -11.40 -2.12
N SER A 98 7.16 -10.58 -1.12
CA SER A 98 6.97 -10.92 0.30
C SER A 98 5.53 -10.78 0.76
N ARG A 99 4.75 -9.88 0.14
CA ARG A 99 3.33 -9.66 0.45
C ARG A 99 2.57 -9.14 -0.77
N VAL A 100 1.42 -9.73 -1.04
CA VAL A 100 0.49 -9.30 -2.09
C VAL A 100 -0.66 -8.54 -1.46
N ILE A 101 -1.02 -7.39 -2.05
CA ILE A 101 -2.09 -6.52 -1.58
C ILE A 101 -3.30 -6.67 -2.50
N LEU A 102 -4.41 -7.11 -1.94
CA LEU A 102 -5.69 -7.20 -2.62
C LEU A 102 -6.55 -5.98 -2.24
N GLY A 103 -6.95 -5.20 -3.22
CA GLY A 103 -7.88 -4.08 -3.06
C GLY A 103 -9.29 -4.48 -3.51
N THR A 104 -9.70 -4.08 -4.70
CA THR A 104 -11.02 -4.35 -5.29
C THR A 104 -11.42 -5.83 -5.22
N SER A 105 -10.50 -6.74 -5.48
CA SER A 105 -10.77 -8.18 -5.44
C SER A 105 -11.15 -8.69 -4.05
N ALA A 106 -10.57 -8.14 -2.98
CA ALA A 106 -10.95 -8.48 -1.61
C ALA A 106 -12.36 -8.00 -1.23
N ILE A 107 -12.88 -6.98 -1.93
CA ILE A 107 -14.23 -6.45 -1.70
C ILE A 107 -15.25 -7.28 -2.47
N GLN A 108 -14.91 -7.68 -3.70
CA GLN A 108 -15.84 -8.29 -4.65
C GLN A 108 -15.87 -9.82 -4.60
N ASP A 109 -14.80 -10.47 -4.10
CA ASP A 109 -14.64 -11.93 -4.14
C ASP A 109 -14.07 -12.48 -2.83
N ASP A 110 -14.97 -12.80 -1.89
CA ASP A 110 -14.61 -13.44 -0.62
C ASP A 110 -14.02 -14.84 -0.82
N CYS A 111 -14.35 -15.55 -1.91
CA CYS A 111 -13.83 -16.90 -2.18
C CYS A 111 -12.34 -16.79 -2.55
N LEU A 112 -12.00 -15.92 -3.48
CA LEU A 112 -10.60 -15.65 -3.84
C LEU A 112 -9.78 -15.27 -2.59
N LEU A 113 -10.30 -14.35 -1.77
CA LEU A 113 -9.60 -13.90 -0.56
C LEU A 113 -9.37 -15.05 0.42
N LYS A 114 -10.38 -15.89 0.68
CA LYS A 114 -10.27 -17.06 1.57
C LYS A 114 -9.25 -18.07 1.06
N ASP A 115 -9.27 -18.37 -0.24
CA ASP A 115 -8.32 -19.30 -0.87
C ASP A 115 -6.89 -18.75 -0.81
N ALA A 116 -6.70 -17.46 -1.08
CA ALA A 116 -5.42 -16.79 -0.98
C ALA A 116 -4.87 -16.82 0.45
N ILE A 117 -5.69 -16.51 1.45
CA ILE A 117 -5.29 -16.57 2.86
C ILE A 117 -4.98 -18.02 3.29
N LYS A 118 -5.79 -18.99 2.87
CA LYS A 118 -5.55 -20.41 3.17
C LYS A 118 -4.21 -20.89 2.62
N LYS A 119 -3.84 -20.44 1.41
CA LYS A 119 -2.59 -20.84 0.75
C LYS A 119 -1.36 -20.07 1.26
N TYR A 120 -1.48 -18.76 1.50
CA TYR A 120 -0.36 -17.86 1.72
C TYR A 120 -0.35 -17.13 3.06
N GLY A 121 -1.42 -17.21 3.84
CA GLY A 121 -1.49 -16.69 5.19
C GLY A 121 -1.17 -15.19 5.27
N SER A 122 -0.18 -14.84 6.08
CA SER A 122 0.24 -13.45 6.33
C SER A 122 0.90 -12.76 5.13
N LYS A 123 1.18 -13.49 4.05
CA LYS A 123 1.66 -12.90 2.80
C LYS A 123 0.54 -12.20 2.01
N ILE A 124 -0.72 -12.29 2.47
CA ILE A 124 -1.85 -11.56 1.90
C ILE A 124 -2.20 -10.39 2.80
N ALA A 125 -2.20 -9.20 2.25
CA ALA A 125 -2.74 -7.99 2.88
C ALA A 125 -3.94 -7.48 2.07
N VAL A 126 -4.78 -6.67 2.72
CA VAL A 126 -5.93 -6.04 2.06
C VAL A 126 -5.79 -4.53 2.12
N GLY A 127 -5.97 -3.88 0.97
CA GLY A 127 -6.11 -2.44 0.86
C GLY A 127 -7.52 -2.00 1.27
N LEU A 128 -7.58 -1.14 2.27
CA LEU A 128 -8.77 -0.45 2.72
C LEU A 128 -8.64 1.02 2.31
N ASP A 129 -9.05 1.33 1.10
CA ASP A 129 -9.05 2.68 0.57
C ASP A 129 -10.44 3.26 0.70
N CYS A 130 -10.59 4.38 1.38
CA CYS A 130 -11.90 4.95 1.64
C CYS A 130 -11.96 6.45 1.34
N LYS A 131 -13.19 6.90 1.07
CA LYS A 131 -13.56 8.29 0.90
C LYS A 131 -14.88 8.54 1.62
N ASP A 132 -14.93 9.58 2.44
CA ASP A 132 -16.11 9.94 3.26
C ASP A 132 -16.63 8.74 4.10
N GLY A 133 -15.72 7.89 4.61
CA GLY A 133 -16.05 6.74 5.43
C GLY A 133 -16.49 5.49 4.67
N TYR A 134 -16.56 5.50 3.34
CA TYR A 134 -16.95 4.35 2.53
C TYR A 134 -15.79 3.80 1.70
N VAL A 135 -15.72 2.48 1.59
CA VAL A 135 -14.66 1.80 0.85
C VAL A 135 -14.81 2.06 -0.65
N CYS A 136 -13.68 2.33 -1.33
CA CYS A 136 -13.61 2.56 -2.76
C CYS A 136 -12.96 1.37 -3.49
N THR A 137 -13.37 1.19 -4.75
CA THR A 137 -12.93 0.11 -5.63
C THR A 137 -12.44 0.66 -6.97
N SER A 138 -11.97 -0.23 -7.85
CA SER A 138 -11.62 0.09 -9.25
C SER A 138 -10.59 1.23 -9.37
N GLY A 139 -9.50 1.17 -8.56
CA GLY A 139 -8.50 2.25 -8.57
C GLY A 139 -9.07 3.58 -8.06
N TRP A 140 -9.97 3.52 -7.07
CA TRP A 140 -10.65 4.65 -6.41
C TRP A 140 -11.74 5.34 -7.24
N LEU A 141 -12.10 4.77 -8.38
CA LEU A 141 -13.11 5.34 -9.29
C LEU A 141 -14.56 5.09 -8.83
N GLU A 142 -14.77 4.04 -8.05
CA GLU A 142 -16.09 3.63 -7.59
C GLU A 142 -16.16 3.64 -6.06
N LYS A 143 -17.21 4.24 -5.50
CA LYS A 143 -17.49 4.25 -4.06
C LYS A 143 -18.51 3.16 -3.74
N SER A 144 -18.15 2.22 -2.87
CA SER A 144 -19.05 1.17 -2.41
C SER A 144 -20.05 1.71 -1.36
N LYS A 145 -20.98 0.85 -0.95
CA LYS A 145 -21.90 1.14 0.17
C LYS A 145 -21.38 0.62 1.51
N GLU A 146 -20.21 -0.02 1.53
CA GLU A 146 -19.65 -0.64 2.72
C GLU A 146 -18.86 0.39 3.54
N TYR A 147 -19.22 0.54 4.80
CA TYR A 147 -18.54 1.44 5.73
C TYR A 147 -17.20 0.83 6.14
N TYR A 148 -16.17 1.63 6.28
CA TYR A 148 -14.80 1.15 6.45
C TYR A 148 -14.56 0.27 7.70
N LEU A 149 -15.28 0.54 8.80
CA LEU A 149 -15.20 -0.30 10.01
C LEU A 149 -15.86 -1.67 9.80
N ASP A 150 -17.00 -1.72 9.13
CA ASP A 150 -17.69 -2.98 8.82
C ASP A 150 -16.84 -3.84 7.89
N PHE A 151 -16.25 -3.21 6.86
CA PHE A 151 -15.30 -3.86 5.98
C PHE A 151 -14.09 -4.41 6.75
N ALA A 152 -13.43 -3.60 7.57
CA ALA A 152 -12.30 -4.04 8.37
C ALA A 152 -12.65 -5.24 9.26
N LYS A 153 -13.84 -5.22 9.89
CA LYS A 153 -14.32 -6.34 10.71
C LYS A 153 -14.61 -7.59 9.90
N ARG A 154 -15.14 -7.44 8.69
CA ARG A 154 -15.35 -8.56 7.75
C ARG A 154 -14.01 -9.17 7.34
N MET A 155 -13.01 -8.37 7.00
CA MET A 155 -11.67 -8.83 6.65
C MET A 155 -11.00 -9.59 7.81
N GLU A 156 -11.11 -9.07 9.03
CA GLU A 156 -10.60 -9.75 10.24
C GLU A 156 -11.25 -11.13 10.42
N LYS A 157 -12.58 -11.22 10.26
CA LYS A 157 -13.33 -12.48 10.36
C LYS A 157 -12.92 -13.51 9.29
N ILE A 158 -12.56 -13.07 8.08
CA ILE A 158 -12.05 -13.93 7.02
C ILE A 158 -10.63 -14.45 7.35
N GLY A 159 -9.88 -13.74 8.20
CA GLY A 159 -8.53 -14.12 8.62
C GLY A 159 -7.41 -13.24 8.11
N VAL A 160 -7.74 -12.07 7.52
CA VAL A 160 -6.76 -11.06 7.11
C VAL A 160 -5.94 -10.63 8.32
N LYS A 161 -4.61 -10.60 8.16
CA LYS A 161 -3.67 -10.21 9.23
C LYS A 161 -3.19 -8.77 9.10
N THR A 162 -3.23 -8.19 7.89
CA THR A 162 -2.70 -6.84 7.63
C THR A 162 -3.68 -6.05 6.76
N LEU A 163 -4.04 -4.86 7.21
CA LEU A 163 -4.82 -3.87 6.46
C LEU A 163 -3.94 -2.66 6.16
N ILE A 164 -3.94 -2.22 4.90
CA ILE A 164 -3.32 -0.96 4.48
C ILE A 164 -4.45 0.05 4.35
N CYS A 165 -4.41 1.08 5.20
CA CYS A 165 -5.54 1.99 5.39
C CYS A 165 -5.25 3.35 4.79
N THR A 166 -5.97 3.72 3.72
CA THR A 166 -5.83 4.97 2.99
C THR A 166 -7.11 5.79 3.07
N ASP A 167 -7.05 7.02 3.58
CA ASP A 167 -8.04 8.03 3.25
C ASP A 167 -7.64 8.72 1.94
N ILE A 168 -8.39 8.46 0.88
CA ILE A 168 -8.10 8.95 -0.48
C ILE A 168 -8.01 10.49 -0.50
N SER A 169 -8.82 11.18 0.32
CA SER A 169 -8.80 12.65 0.41
C SER A 169 -7.48 13.20 0.94
N LYS A 170 -6.69 12.37 1.63
CA LYS A 170 -5.38 12.74 2.20
C LYS A 170 -4.22 12.35 1.28
N ASP A 171 -4.42 11.40 0.37
CA ASP A 171 -3.32 10.91 -0.45
C ASP A 171 -2.73 11.99 -1.36
N GLY A 172 -1.40 12.09 -1.37
CA GLY A 172 -0.67 13.11 -2.12
C GLY A 172 -0.76 14.55 -1.59
N THR A 173 -1.51 14.82 -0.50
CA THR A 173 -1.74 16.19 0.02
C THR A 173 -0.65 16.71 0.96
N LEU A 174 0.13 15.82 1.61
CA LEU A 174 1.08 16.15 2.68
C LEU A 174 0.44 16.82 3.92
N GLN A 175 -0.86 16.57 4.17
CA GLN A 175 -1.60 17.15 5.29
C GLN A 175 -1.71 16.22 6.51
N GLY A 176 -1.05 15.09 6.47
CA GLY A 176 -1.13 14.02 7.48
C GLY A 176 -2.13 12.93 7.10
N PRO A 177 -1.89 11.69 7.58
CA PRO A 177 -2.88 10.63 7.53
C PRO A 177 -4.16 11.01 8.28
N ASN A 178 -5.26 10.33 7.99
CA ASN A 178 -6.49 10.47 8.76
C ASN A 178 -6.35 9.72 10.09
N PHE A 179 -5.82 10.40 11.10
CA PHE A 179 -5.57 9.81 12.41
C PHE A 179 -6.83 9.37 13.14
N GLU A 180 -7.96 10.07 12.95
CA GLU A 180 -9.25 9.68 13.54
C GLU A 180 -9.72 8.35 12.98
N MET A 181 -9.62 8.15 11.65
CA MET A 181 -9.95 6.89 11.01
C MET A 181 -9.02 5.77 11.51
N LEU A 182 -7.72 6.03 11.60
CA LEU A 182 -6.73 5.05 12.06
C LEU A 182 -6.94 4.62 13.51
N GLU A 183 -7.26 5.57 14.39
CA GLU A 183 -7.59 5.31 15.79
C GLU A 183 -8.89 4.50 15.91
N ALA A 184 -9.92 4.86 15.16
CA ALA A 184 -11.17 4.11 15.13
C ALA A 184 -10.94 2.66 14.65
N LEU A 185 -10.16 2.45 13.59
CA LEU A 185 -9.77 1.11 13.13
C LEU A 185 -8.99 0.34 14.19
N LYS A 186 -8.01 0.98 14.84
CA LYS A 186 -7.20 0.35 15.89
C LYS A 186 -8.03 -0.15 17.06
N ASN A 187 -9.08 0.58 17.41
CA ASN A 187 -10.01 0.21 18.48
C ASN A 187 -11.05 -0.85 18.03
N HIS A 188 -11.19 -1.05 16.71
CA HIS A 188 -12.24 -1.91 16.14
C HIS A 188 -11.74 -3.31 15.73
N VAL A 189 -10.48 -3.43 15.27
CA VAL A 189 -9.88 -4.70 14.81
C VAL A 189 -8.52 -4.95 15.43
N SER A 190 -8.11 -6.22 15.47
CA SER A 190 -6.81 -6.66 15.96
C SER A 190 -5.76 -6.86 14.85
N CYS A 191 -6.14 -6.61 13.59
CA CYS A 191 -5.23 -6.69 12.45
C CYS A 191 -4.06 -5.70 12.58
N ASN A 192 -2.93 -6.05 11.96
CA ASN A 192 -1.86 -5.09 11.72
C ASN A 192 -2.37 -3.96 10.82
N LEU A 193 -2.27 -2.72 11.28
CA LEU A 193 -2.68 -1.56 10.52
C LEU A 193 -1.45 -0.83 9.97
N ILE A 194 -1.44 -0.57 8.66
CA ILE A 194 -0.44 0.24 7.98
C ILE A 194 -1.14 1.51 7.50
N ALA A 195 -0.69 2.67 7.98
CA ALA A 195 -1.20 3.95 7.53
C ALA A 195 -0.68 4.29 6.13
N SER A 196 -1.55 4.80 5.26
CA SER A 196 -1.20 5.26 3.91
C SER A 196 -1.89 6.58 3.60
N GLY A 197 -1.22 7.41 2.78
CA GLY A 197 -1.71 8.71 2.35
C GLY A 197 -1.43 9.86 3.32
N GLY A 198 -1.03 11.01 2.78
CA GLY A 198 -0.92 12.27 3.51
C GLY A 198 0.34 12.49 4.36
N VAL A 199 1.18 11.50 4.58
CA VAL A 199 2.43 11.65 5.37
C VAL A 199 3.28 12.79 4.81
N ARG A 200 3.78 13.68 5.69
CA ARG A 200 4.62 14.81 5.31
C ARG A 200 5.99 14.80 5.98
N ASP A 201 6.06 14.56 7.27
CA ASP A 201 7.26 14.74 8.07
C ASP A 201 7.35 13.75 9.26
N LEU A 202 8.41 13.86 10.05
CA LEU A 202 8.68 13.00 11.19
C LEU A 202 7.59 13.05 12.28
N SER A 203 6.90 14.19 12.41
CA SER A 203 5.83 14.30 13.42
C SER A 203 4.67 13.35 13.10
N HIS A 204 4.37 13.14 11.81
CA HIS A 204 3.35 12.18 11.39
C HIS A 204 3.81 10.73 11.61
N ILE A 205 5.10 10.43 11.39
CA ILE A 205 5.68 9.11 11.69
C ILE A 205 5.58 8.82 13.20
N GLN A 206 5.97 9.79 14.02
CA GLN A 206 5.89 9.65 15.49
C GLN A 206 4.44 9.40 15.93
N LYS A 207 3.48 10.16 15.40
CA LYS A 207 2.08 10.00 15.75
C LYS A 207 1.52 8.62 15.34
N CYS A 208 1.92 8.07 14.19
CA CYS A 208 1.60 6.69 13.81
C CYS A 208 2.16 5.67 14.81
N LYS A 209 3.40 5.89 15.28
CA LYS A 209 4.04 5.05 16.28
C LYS A 209 3.31 5.12 17.62
N ASP A 210 2.94 6.32 18.07
CA ASP A 210 2.23 6.55 19.34
C ASP A 210 0.84 5.90 19.35
N LEU A 211 0.16 5.83 18.19
CA LEU A 211 -1.07 5.07 17.99
C LEU A 211 -0.85 3.54 17.99
N GLY A 212 0.39 3.07 18.03
CA GLY A 212 0.72 1.64 18.01
C GLY A 212 0.39 0.96 16.69
N LEU A 213 0.52 1.67 15.57
CA LEU A 213 0.35 1.10 14.24
C LEU A 213 1.49 0.14 13.91
N TYR A 214 1.21 -0.85 13.07
CA TYR A 214 2.21 -1.79 12.59
C TYR A 214 3.19 -1.14 11.60
N GLY A 215 2.70 -0.25 10.74
CA GLY A 215 3.53 0.41 9.73
C GLY A 215 2.95 1.71 9.21
N VAL A 216 3.76 2.39 8.42
CA VAL A 216 3.39 3.62 7.70
C VAL A 216 4.04 3.64 6.32
N ILE A 217 3.25 3.92 5.30
CA ILE A 217 3.72 4.11 3.92
C ILE A 217 4.03 5.59 3.71
N ALA A 218 5.24 5.86 3.22
CA ALA A 218 5.69 7.20 2.88
C ALA A 218 6.09 7.25 1.40
N GLY A 219 5.35 8.01 0.62
CA GLY A 219 5.61 8.21 -0.81
C GLY A 219 6.10 9.65 -1.07
N LYS A 220 5.17 10.55 -1.41
CA LYS A 220 5.44 11.92 -1.84
C LYS A 220 6.42 12.67 -0.94
N ALA A 221 6.30 12.53 0.37
CA ALA A 221 7.17 13.20 1.34
C ALA A 221 8.67 12.90 1.15
N ILE A 222 9.01 11.66 0.79
CA ILE A 222 10.40 11.26 0.54
C ILE A 222 10.93 11.89 -0.76
N TYR A 223 10.12 11.88 -1.82
CA TYR A 223 10.51 12.45 -3.11
C TYR A 223 10.60 13.98 -3.06
N GLU A 224 9.72 14.64 -2.32
CA GLU A 224 9.75 16.10 -2.11
C GLU A 224 10.73 16.51 -0.98
N LYS A 225 11.41 15.54 -0.35
CA LYS A 225 12.41 15.76 0.72
C LYS A 225 11.84 16.48 1.95
N THR A 226 10.55 16.38 2.21
CA THR A 226 9.94 16.86 3.46
C THR A 226 10.08 15.84 4.59
N LEU A 227 10.38 14.57 4.23
CA LEU A 227 10.69 13.48 5.15
C LEU A 227 12.03 12.83 4.76
N ASP A 228 12.99 12.83 5.67
CA ASP A 228 14.21 12.02 5.54
C ASP A 228 13.88 10.58 5.97
N LEU A 229 14.13 9.62 5.07
CA LEU A 229 13.81 8.21 5.32
C LEU A 229 14.64 7.64 6.46
N LYS A 230 15.93 7.99 6.56
CA LYS A 230 16.82 7.49 7.63
C LYS A 230 16.37 7.98 9.00
N GLU A 231 15.98 9.25 9.09
CA GLU A 231 15.44 9.80 10.33
C GLU A 231 14.12 9.12 10.71
N ALA A 232 13.24 8.87 9.73
CA ALA A 232 11.99 8.14 9.95
C ALA A 232 12.23 6.71 10.46
N LEU A 233 13.22 6.00 9.90
CA LEU A 233 13.60 4.66 10.33
C LEU A 233 14.19 4.64 11.76
N ASN A 234 14.89 5.69 12.17
CA ASN A 234 15.46 5.80 13.52
C ASN A 234 14.38 6.02 14.60
N ILE A 235 13.24 6.58 14.24
CA ILE A 235 12.08 6.73 15.13
C ILE A 235 11.42 5.37 15.38
N CYS A 236 11.39 4.48 14.42
CA CYS A 236 10.66 3.21 14.41
C CYS A 236 11.49 2.07 14.94
#